data_96c939cc55ce95e345db4e68cbec4ecd
#
_entry.id   96c939cc55ce95e345db4e68cbec4ecd
#
_cell.length_a   1.000
_cell.length_b   1.000
_cell.length_c   1.000
_cell.angle_alpha   90.00
_cell.angle_beta   90.00
_cell.angle_gamma   90.00
#
_symmetry.space_group_name_H-M   'P 1'
#
loop_
_entity.id
_entity.type
_entity.pdbx_description
1 polymer ?
#
loop_
_entity_poly.entity_id
_entity_poly.type
_entity_poly.pdbx_seq_one_letter_code
_entity_poly.pdbx_strand_id
1 'polypeptide(L)'
;MTPSKPGRVSIVIPFYNEQEVLPAMHQRLVEALKDYPGETEFIFVDDGSADNSAGIVMEKAREDNRVKLIRLSRNFGHQIAITAGMDHAGGDAVVIIDADLQ
;
A
#
# COMPACT_ATOMS: atom_id res chain seq x y z
N MET A 1 -6.02 31.07 16.29
CA MET A 1 -6.31 29.66 16.01
C MET A 1 -5.15 29.00 15.27
N THR A 2 -4.62 27.95 15.81
CA THR A 2 -3.53 27.24 15.17
C THR A 2 -4.09 26.41 14.00
N PRO A 3 -3.46 26.46 12.80
CA PRO A 3 -3.91 25.59 11.71
C PRO A 3 -3.77 24.13 12.10
N SER A 4 -4.74 23.33 11.72
CA SER A 4 -4.68 21.89 11.95
C SER A 4 -3.49 21.29 11.22
N LYS A 5 -2.78 20.40 11.90
CA LYS A 5 -1.72 19.65 11.27
C LYS A 5 -2.34 18.75 10.19
N PRO A 6 -1.72 18.67 8.98
CA PRO A 6 -2.24 17.77 7.96
C PRO A 6 -2.33 16.35 8.49
N GLY A 7 -3.42 15.67 8.16
CA GLY A 7 -3.66 14.32 8.61
C GLY A 7 -2.76 13.30 7.94
N ARG A 8 -2.67 12.13 8.55
CA ARG A 8 -1.98 10.99 7.97
C ARG A 8 -2.89 10.30 6.96
N VAL A 9 -2.35 9.95 5.80
CA VAL A 9 -3.08 9.23 4.76
C VAL A 9 -2.55 7.81 4.66
N SER A 10 -3.45 6.84 4.71
CA SER A 10 -3.14 5.43 4.48
C SER A 10 -3.58 5.05 3.08
N ILE A 11 -2.67 4.53 2.28
CA ILE A 11 -2.96 4.03 0.94
C ILE A 11 -2.96 2.51 1.03
N VAL A 12 -4.10 1.90 0.72
CA VAL A 12 -4.24 0.43 0.73
C VAL A 12 -4.16 -0.06 -0.70
N ILE A 13 -3.19 -0.93 -0.97
CA ILE A 13 -2.93 -1.45 -2.32
C ILE A 13 -3.03 -2.97 -2.27
N PRO A 14 -4.21 -3.54 -2.54
CA PRO A 14 -4.34 -4.98 -2.67
C PRO A 14 -3.74 -5.44 -3.99
N PHE A 15 -3.08 -6.59 -3.99
CA PHE A 15 -2.49 -7.14 -5.20
C PHE A 15 -2.49 -8.66 -5.20
N TYR A 16 -2.44 -9.23 -6.39
CA TYR A 16 -2.33 -10.66 -6.59
C TYR A 16 -1.53 -10.90 -7.87
N ASN A 17 -0.35 -11.53 -7.74
CA ASN A 17 0.54 -11.83 -8.89
C ASN A 17 0.83 -10.61 -9.75
N GLU A 18 1.35 -9.55 -9.14
CA GLU A 18 1.65 -8.28 -9.81
C GLU A 18 3.14 -7.92 -9.73
N GLN A 19 4.03 -8.92 -9.75
CA GLN A 19 5.46 -8.67 -9.55
C GLN A 19 6.05 -7.69 -10.56
N GLU A 20 5.52 -7.64 -11.79
CA GLU A 20 6.04 -6.75 -12.83
C GLU A 20 5.61 -5.30 -12.63
N VAL A 21 4.48 -5.09 -11.99
CA VAL A 21 3.86 -3.76 -11.82
C VAL A 21 4.28 -3.08 -10.52
N LEU A 22 4.54 -3.86 -9.48
CA LEU A 22 4.76 -3.32 -8.13
C LEU A 22 5.90 -2.31 -8.01
N PRO A 23 7.07 -2.51 -8.64
CA PRO A 23 8.12 -1.50 -8.54
C PRO A 23 7.69 -0.13 -9.08
N ALA A 24 7.01 -0.11 -10.22
CA ALA A 24 6.51 1.13 -10.81
C ALA A 24 5.39 1.73 -9.97
N MET A 25 4.55 0.90 -9.37
CA MET A 25 3.47 1.36 -8.49
C MET A 25 4.03 2.09 -7.27
N HIS A 26 5.04 1.51 -6.62
CA HIS A 26 5.69 2.15 -5.47
C HIS A 26 6.27 3.50 -5.88
N GLN A 27 6.97 3.56 -7.00
CA GLN A 27 7.57 4.80 -7.48
C GLN A 27 6.53 5.87 -7.78
N ARG A 28 5.39 5.48 -8.37
CA ARG A 28 4.29 6.41 -8.63
C ARG A 28 3.67 6.95 -7.36
N LEU A 29 3.54 6.12 -6.33
CA LEU A 29 3.01 6.57 -5.05
C LEU A 29 3.93 7.59 -4.39
N VAL A 30 5.23 7.32 -4.39
CA VAL A 30 6.23 8.24 -3.85
C VAL A 30 6.16 9.58 -4.58
N GLU A 31 6.11 9.55 -5.90
CA GLU A 31 6.06 10.77 -6.72
C GLU A 31 4.76 11.55 -6.50
N ALA A 32 3.64 10.84 -6.45
CA ALA A 32 2.33 11.49 -6.31
C ALA A 32 2.17 12.18 -4.96
N LEU A 33 2.82 11.66 -3.93
CA LEU A 33 2.66 12.17 -2.56
C LEU A 33 3.85 12.96 -2.05
N LYS A 34 4.82 13.25 -2.91
CA LYS A 34 6.04 13.95 -2.48
C LYS A 34 5.77 15.33 -1.90
N ASP A 35 4.74 16.01 -2.37
CA ASP A 35 4.39 17.36 -1.93
C ASP A 35 3.30 17.36 -0.86
N TYR A 36 2.80 16.19 -0.48
CA TYR A 36 1.79 16.12 0.57
C TYR A 36 2.44 16.46 1.92
N PRO A 37 1.94 17.47 2.65
CA PRO A 37 2.60 17.95 3.87
C PRO A 37 2.43 17.06 5.09
N GLY A 38 1.51 16.09 5.05
CA GLY A 38 1.29 15.17 6.16
C GLY A 38 2.07 13.88 6.00
N GLU A 39 1.82 12.96 6.92
CA GLU A 39 2.41 11.63 6.86
C GLU A 39 1.65 10.71 5.93
N THR A 40 2.34 9.75 5.35
CA THR A 40 1.72 8.74 4.49
C THR A 40 2.20 7.36 4.90
N GLU A 41 1.36 6.35 4.70
CA GLU A 41 1.77 4.95 4.80
C GLU A 41 1.18 4.19 3.62
N PHE A 42 1.94 3.24 3.10
CA PHE A 42 1.54 2.40 1.97
C PHE A 42 1.35 0.98 2.50
N ILE A 43 0.12 0.52 2.52
CA ILE A 43 -0.22 -0.82 3.01
C ILE A 43 -0.49 -1.71 1.82
N PHE A 44 0.51 -2.49 1.43
CA PHE A 44 0.40 -3.47 0.36
C PHE A 44 -0.17 -4.76 0.94
N VAL A 45 -1.27 -5.22 0.38
CA VAL A 45 -1.91 -6.45 0.84
C VAL A 45 -1.77 -7.52 -0.23
N ASP A 46 -0.96 -8.54 0.09
CA ASP A 46 -0.75 -9.67 -0.80
C ASP A 46 -1.89 -10.68 -0.62
N ASP A 47 -2.73 -10.80 -1.62
CA ASP A 47 -3.86 -11.71 -1.61
C ASP A 47 -3.44 -13.13 -2.05
N GLY A 48 -2.35 -13.62 -1.48
CA GLY A 48 -1.88 -14.98 -1.69
C GLY A 48 -1.15 -15.20 -3.01
N SER A 49 -0.33 -14.22 -3.46
CA SER A 49 0.42 -14.33 -4.71
C SER A 49 1.33 -15.56 -4.74
N ALA A 50 1.37 -16.21 -5.91
CA ALA A 50 2.27 -17.34 -6.15
C ALA A 50 3.61 -16.90 -6.74
N ASP A 51 3.70 -15.68 -7.26
CA ASP A 51 4.93 -15.15 -7.85
C ASP A 51 5.79 -14.42 -6.81
N ASN A 52 6.76 -13.62 -7.22
CA ASN A 52 7.66 -12.91 -6.32
C ASN A 52 7.11 -11.54 -5.86
N SER A 53 5.81 -11.31 -5.97
CA SER A 53 5.21 -10.03 -5.59
C SER A 53 5.53 -9.64 -4.15
N ALA A 54 5.35 -10.56 -3.21
CA ALA A 54 5.62 -10.28 -1.80
C ALA A 54 7.09 -9.93 -1.56
N GLY A 55 8.00 -10.62 -2.23
CA GLY A 55 9.44 -10.34 -2.12
C GLY A 55 9.78 -8.93 -2.58
N ILE A 56 9.16 -8.48 -3.65
CA ILE A 56 9.37 -7.12 -4.17
C ILE A 56 8.90 -6.09 -3.15
N VAL A 57 7.72 -6.28 -2.56
CA VAL A 57 7.22 -5.35 -1.54
C VAL A 57 8.12 -5.35 -0.31
N MET A 58 8.63 -6.52 0.10
CA MET A 58 9.55 -6.60 1.22
C MET A 58 10.83 -5.80 0.97
N GLU A 59 11.36 -5.83 -0.25
CA GLU A 59 12.52 -5.01 -0.61
C GLU A 59 12.19 -3.52 -0.51
N LYS A 60 11.02 -3.11 -1.01
CA LYS A 60 10.60 -1.71 -0.92
C LYS A 60 10.43 -1.28 0.54
N ALA A 61 9.95 -2.16 1.40
CA ALA A 61 9.80 -1.87 2.81
C ALA A 61 11.14 -1.63 3.51
N ARG A 62 12.21 -2.26 3.05
CA ARG A 62 13.56 -2.02 3.59
C ARG A 62 14.08 -0.64 3.20
N GLU A 63 13.70 -0.15 2.03
CA GLU A 63 14.16 1.14 1.51
C GLU A 63 13.27 2.30 1.96
N ASP A 64 12.00 2.02 2.23
CA ASP A 64 10.99 3.05 2.53
C ASP A 64 10.17 2.58 3.73
N ASN A 65 10.35 3.24 4.86
CA ASN A 65 9.67 2.85 6.10
C ASN A 65 8.17 3.11 6.10
N ARG A 66 7.65 3.77 5.06
CA ARG A 66 6.21 3.96 4.90
C ARG A 66 5.54 2.72 4.32
N VAL A 67 6.31 1.82 3.71
CA VAL A 67 5.80 0.61 3.07
C VAL A 67 5.59 -0.47 4.12
N LYS A 68 4.39 -1.04 4.13
CA LYS A 68 4.02 -2.15 5.00
C LYS A 68 3.42 -3.24 4.15
N LEU A 69 3.68 -4.49 4.53
CA LEU A 69 3.17 -5.64 3.81
C LEU A 69 2.31 -6.48 4.73
N ILE A 70 1.10 -6.78 4.27
CA ILE A 70 0.23 -7.77 4.88
C ILE A 70 0.12 -8.93 3.91
N ARG A 71 0.42 -10.13 4.36
CA ARG A 71 0.32 -11.33 3.52
C ARG A 71 -0.82 -12.20 4.01
N LEU A 72 -1.78 -12.45 3.12
CA LEU A 72 -2.83 -13.43 3.39
C LEU A 72 -2.29 -14.83 3.10
N SER A 73 -2.78 -15.81 3.84
CA SER A 73 -2.29 -17.19 3.73
C SER A 73 -2.65 -17.86 2.42
N ARG A 74 -3.62 -17.31 1.70
CA ARG A 74 -4.05 -17.81 0.40
C ARG A 74 -4.85 -16.70 -0.30
N ASN A 75 -5.27 -16.94 -1.53
CA ASN A 75 -6.14 -16.02 -2.23
C ASN A 75 -7.55 -16.08 -1.61
N PHE A 76 -7.94 -15.00 -0.94
CA PHE A 76 -9.27 -14.87 -0.34
C PHE A 76 -10.20 -13.99 -1.15
N GLY A 77 -9.64 -13.24 -2.10
CA GLY A 77 -10.41 -12.32 -2.93
C GLY A 77 -10.17 -10.87 -2.58
N HIS A 78 -10.46 -10.01 -3.55
CA HIS A 78 -10.17 -8.59 -3.50
C HIS A 78 -10.81 -7.89 -2.29
N GLN A 79 -12.05 -8.24 -1.99
CA GLN A 79 -12.80 -7.59 -0.90
C GLN A 79 -12.18 -7.90 0.47
N ILE A 80 -11.76 -9.13 0.68
CA ILE A 80 -11.11 -9.51 1.95
C ILE A 80 -9.75 -8.83 2.07
N ALA A 81 -9.01 -8.73 0.96
CA ALA A 81 -7.72 -8.04 0.95
C ALA A 81 -7.89 -6.56 1.31
N ILE A 82 -8.90 -5.89 0.76
CA ILE A 82 -9.20 -4.50 1.10
C ILE A 82 -9.52 -4.37 2.59
N THR A 83 -10.36 -5.26 3.11
CA THR A 83 -10.74 -5.23 4.53
C THR A 83 -9.53 -5.40 5.43
N ALA A 84 -8.63 -6.33 5.10
CA ALA A 84 -7.41 -6.54 5.87
C ALA A 84 -6.55 -5.27 5.88
N GLY A 85 -6.40 -4.62 4.73
CA GLY A 85 -5.65 -3.37 4.64
C GLY A 85 -6.27 -2.26 5.47
N MET A 86 -7.58 -2.11 5.40
CA MET A 86 -8.31 -1.09 6.16
C MET A 86 -8.18 -1.32 7.66
N ASP A 87 -8.22 -2.57 8.10
CA ASP A 87 -8.10 -2.90 9.52
C ASP A 87 -6.73 -2.52 10.09
N HIS A 88 -5.71 -2.49 9.25
CA HIS A 88 -4.35 -2.13 9.65
C HIS A 88 -4.02 -0.66 9.37
N ALA A 89 -4.92 0.07 8.74
CA ALA A 89 -4.66 1.48 8.41
C ALA A 89 -4.72 2.34 9.66
N GLY A 90 -3.68 3.14 9.89
CA GLY A 90 -3.60 4.04 11.03
C GLY A 90 -3.81 5.50 10.68
N GLY A 91 -4.11 5.79 9.42
CA GLY A 91 -4.27 7.16 8.96
C GLY A 91 -5.65 7.74 9.26
N ASP A 92 -5.73 9.05 9.14
CA ASP A 92 -6.99 9.79 9.32
C ASP A 92 -7.91 9.64 8.09
N ALA A 93 -7.30 9.38 6.93
CA ALA A 93 -8.01 9.08 5.70
C ALA A 93 -7.41 7.84 5.08
N VAL A 94 -8.24 7.01 4.44
CA VAL A 94 -7.81 5.78 3.78
C VAL A 94 -8.21 5.85 2.32
N VAL A 95 -7.24 5.62 1.44
CA VAL A 95 -7.46 5.57 -0.01
C VAL A 95 -7.12 4.17 -0.50
N ILE A 96 -7.98 3.59 -1.32
CA ILE A 96 -7.76 2.25 -1.87
C ILE A 96 -7.39 2.41 -3.34
N ILE A 97 -6.26 1.83 -3.73
CA ILE A 97 -5.75 1.89 -5.10
C ILE A 97 -5.42 0.47 -5.56
N ASP A 98 -5.94 0.08 -6.71
CA ASP A 98 -5.59 -1.21 -7.30
C ASP A 98 -4.15 -1.18 -7.81
N ALA A 99 -3.45 -2.30 -7.66
CA ALA A 99 -2.07 -2.43 -8.15
C ALA A 99 -2.03 -2.64 -9.66
N ASP A 100 -2.96 -2.06 -10.37
CA ASP A 100 -3.12 -2.20 -11.80
C ASP A 100 -2.83 -0.84 -12.44
N LEU A 101 -1.75 -0.74 -13.17
CA LEU A 101 -1.31 0.52 -13.78
C LEU A 101 -1.98 0.80 -15.14
N GLN A 102 -3.15 0.29 -15.37
CA GLN A 102 -3.84 0.56 -16.62
C GLN A 102 -4.32 1.99 -16.73
#